data_3264c9e72825ce23fc7a8ea725edef93
#
_entry.id   3264c9e72825ce23fc7a8ea725edef93
#
_cell.length_a   1.000
_cell.length_b   1.000
_cell.length_c   1.000
_cell.angle_alpha   90.00
_cell.angle_beta   90.00
_cell.angle_gamma   90.00
#
_symmetry.space_group_name_H-M   'P 1'
#
loop_
_entity.id
_entity.type
_entity.pdbx_description
1 polymer ?
#
loop_
_entity_poly.entity_id
_entity_poly.type
_entity_poly.pdbx_seq_one_letter_code
_entity_poly.pdbx_strand_id
1 'polypeptide(L)'
;MTVYYSFTDYNMMRAPQLVGLSNYQRVFHDSYMAAAFKNTLVYTAVTVPIQTVASLAIAAFFAAKLQKKGGEFLRSVMFIPVIASAITAATIWRIIFATDGGILNTFLGLFGASKVNWLGDSDVALISICIVAIWKNIGYFMVIYYAGIMAIPKDLYEAATIDGASTMQEFFRITLPLLKPITYLVVTLGIIWSFQVFDLSYQMTGGGPGKSTVTLVMGIYNSAFKQYKMGYASAIAILLLVLILVINLVENLFFKEKEAA
;
A
#
# COMPACT_ATOMS: atom_id res chain seq x y z
N MET A 1 3.23 9.45 25.61
CA MET A 1 4.46 10.24 25.34
C MET A 1 4.32 11.05 24.04
N THR A 2 4.10 10.46 22.87
CA THR A 2 4.01 11.17 21.58
C THR A 2 2.96 12.31 21.59
N VAL A 3 1.76 12.07 22.17
CA VAL A 3 0.73 13.11 22.31
C VAL A 3 1.24 14.30 23.11
N TYR A 4 1.92 14.09 24.22
CA TYR A 4 2.49 15.16 25.01
C TYR A 4 3.54 15.95 24.23
N TYR A 5 4.49 15.25 23.58
CA TYR A 5 5.54 15.93 22.81
C TYR A 5 5.01 16.71 21.62
N SER A 6 3.87 16.32 21.03
CA SER A 6 3.27 17.06 19.91
C SER A 6 2.89 18.50 20.24
N PHE A 7 2.66 18.80 21.53
CA PHE A 7 2.37 20.16 22.04
C PHE A 7 3.61 20.89 22.57
N THR A 8 4.81 20.33 22.35
CA THR A 8 6.05 20.89 22.90
C THR A 8 7.07 21.22 21.80
N ASP A 9 7.94 22.19 22.07
CA ASP A 9 9.22 22.31 21.36
C ASP A 9 10.24 21.42 22.08
N TYR A 10 10.45 20.22 21.49
CA TYR A 10 11.33 19.20 22.04
C TYR A 10 12.32 18.72 20.99
N ASN A 11 13.61 18.72 21.34
CA ASN A 11 14.72 18.38 20.47
C ASN A 11 15.69 17.34 21.06
N MET A 12 15.29 16.60 22.07
CA MET A 12 16.09 15.60 22.82
C MET A 12 17.28 16.17 23.63
N MET A 13 17.73 17.42 23.37
CA MET A 13 18.86 18.01 24.05
C MET A 13 18.42 18.92 25.21
N ARG A 14 17.18 19.37 25.20
CA ARG A 14 16.60 20.26 26.20
C ARG A 14 15.29 19.72 26.75
N ALA A 15 14.91 20.11 27.92
CA ALA A 15 13.60 19.80 28.47
C ALA A 15 12.49 20.30 27.54
N PRO A 16 11.40 19.52 27.32
CA PRO A 16 10.31 19.91 26.45
C PRO A 16 9.61 21.16 26.98
N GLN A 17 9.46 22.19 26.14
CA GLN A 17 8.73 23.42 26.44
C GLN A 17 7.37 23.41 25.77
N LEU A 18 6.30 23.72 26.49
CA LEU A 18 4.95 23.76 25.93
C LEU A 18 4.82 24.91 24.93
N VAL A 19 4.40 24.60 23.70
CA VAL A 19 4.13 25.56 22.62
C VAL A 19 2.68 25.47 22.09
N GLY A 20 1.83 24.74 22.79
CA GLY A 20 0.43 24.54 22.40
C GLY A 20 0.30 23.95 21.00
N LEU A 21 -0.54 24.54 20.16
CA LEU A 21 -0.84 24.04 18.80
C LEU A 21 0.14 24.51 17.72
N SER A 22 1.25 25.17 18.07
CA SER A 22 2.18 25.75 17.11
C SER A 22 2.76 24.71 16.13
N ASN A 23 3.09 23.49 16.59
CA ASN A 23 3.55 22.42 15.73
C ASN A 23 2.50 22.03 14.68
N TYR A 24 1.24 21.94 15.07
CA TYR A 24 0.14 21.60 14.15
C TYR A 24 -0.08 22.70 13.11
N GLN A 25 -0.10 23.97 13.52
CA GLN A 25 -0.19 25.10 12.61
C GLN A 25 0.94 25.07 11.57
N ARG A 26 2.16 24.78 12.01
CA ARG A 26 3.33 24.65 11.16
C ARG A 26 3.17 23.51 10.13
N VAL A 27 2.64 22.33 10.50
CA VAL A 27 2.42 21.22 9.56
C VAL A 27 1.55 21.66 8.40
N PHE A 28 0.46 22.41 8.66
CA PHE A 28 -0.46 22.86 7.60
C PHE A 28 0.13 23.94 6.68
N HIS A 29 1.17 24.64 7.10
CA HIS A 29 1.85 25.66 6.28
C HIS A 29 3.17 25.14 5.65
N ASP A 30 3.58 23.92 5.95
CA ASP A 30 4.81 23.34 5.43
C ASP A 30 4.58 22.72 4.05
N SER A 31 5.19 23.31 3.01
CA SER A 31 5.11 22.82 1.64
C SER A 31 5.68 21.41 1.44
N TYR A 32 6.62 20.98 2.30
CA TYR A 32 7.13 19.62 2.28
C TYR A 32 6.06 18.63 2.78
N MET A 33 5.35 18.99 3.84
CA MET A 33 4.26 18.17 4.38
C MET A 33 3.05 18.14 3.46
N ALA A 34 2.73 19.25 2.77
CA ALA A 34 1.69 19.27 1.75
C ALA A 34 2.00 18.29 0.59
N ALA A 35 3.26 18.28 0.10
CA ALA A 35 3.70 17.30 -0.90
C ALA A 35 3.64 15.86 -0.36
N ALA A 36 4.11 15.63 0.86
CA ALA A 36 4.08 14.33 1.51
C ALA A 36 2.64 13.78 1.65
N PHE A 37 1.70 14.62 2.04
CA PHE A 37 0.29 14.28 2.15
C PHE A 37 -0.29 13.90 0.78
N LYS A 38 -0.09 14.74 -0.24
CA LYS A 38 -0.55 14.48 -1.62
C LYS A 38 0.01 13.16 -2.15
N ASN A 39 1.32 12.95 -2.02
CA ASN A 39 1.97 11.74 -2.52
C ASN A 39 1.48 10.49 -1.80
N THR A 40 1.29 10.55 -0.47
CA THR A 40 0.77 9.42 0.31
C THR A 40 -0.66 9.09 -0.12
N LEU A 41 -1.50 10.10 -0.38
CA LEU A 41 -2.85 9.88 -0.91
C LEU A 41 -2.83 9.25 -2.30
N VAL A 42 -2.03 9.78 -3.23
CA VAL A 42 -1.89 9.21 -4.58
C VAL A 42 -1.36 7.78 -4.52
N TYR A 43 -0.33 7.55 -3.72
CA TYR A 43 0.23 6.21 -3.51
C TYR A 43 -0.85 5.23 -3.01
N THR A 44 -1.64 5.61 -1.99
CA THR A 44 -2.72 4.78 -1.45
C THR A 44 -3.81 4.54 -2.48
N ALA A 45 -4.25 5.60 -3.19
CA ALA A 45 -5.30 5.51 -4.21
C ALA A 45 -4.92 4.64 -5.41
N VAL A 46 -3.63 4.51 -5.71
CA VAL A 46 -3.12 3.64 -6.78
C VAL A 46 -2.88 2.21 -6.26
N THR A 47 -2.15 2.08 -5.14
CA THR A 47 -1.73 0.75 -4.68
C THR A 47 -2.89 -0.08 -4.15
N VAL A 48 -3.76 0.49 -3.31
CA VAL A 48 -4.81 -0.28 -2.61
C VAL A 48 -5.82 -0.89 -3.60
N PRO A 49 -6.43 -0.14 -4.53
CA PRO A 49 -7.38 -0.74 -5.47
C PRO A 49 -6.73 -1.78 -6.39
N ILE A 50 -5.54 -1.48 -6.93
CA ILE A 50 -4.88 -2.36 -7.89
C ILE A 50 -4.45 -3.67 -7.19
N GLN A 51 -3.82 -3.61 -6.03
CA GLN A 51 -3.42 -4.82 -5.30
C GLN A 51 -4.64 -5.64 -4.84
N THR A 52 -5.74 -4.98 -4.43
CA THR A 52 -6.99 -5.65 -4.02
C THR A 52 -7.59 -6.44 -5.18
N VAL A 53 -7.79 -5.79 -6.33
CA VAL A 53 -8.38 -6.43 -7.52
C VAL A 53 -7.46 -7.52 -8.06
N ALA A 54 -6.16 -7.24 -8.18
CA ALA A 54 -5.21 -8.22 -8.72
C ALA A 54 -5.06 -9.45 -7.81
N SER A 55 -4.96 -9.26 -6.48
CA SER A 55 -4.86 -10.39 -5.55
C SER A 55 -6.15 -11.23 -5.51
N LEU A 56 -7.33 -10.61 -5.57
CA LEU A 56 -8.60 -11.32 -5.69
C LEU A 56 -8.67 -12.13 -6.99
N ALA A 57 -8.31 -11.53 -8.13
CA ALA A 57 -8.33 -12.20 -9.42
C ALA A 57 -7.38 -13.41 -9.45
N ILE A 58 -6.17 -13.27 -8.91
CA ILE A 58 -5.20 -14.35 -8.82
C ILE A 58 -5.68 -15.43 -7.86
N ALA A 59 -6.24 -15.08 -6.70
CA ALA A 59 -6.80 -16.04 -5.75
C ALA A 59 -7.95 -16.84 -6.35
N ALA A 60 -8.88 -16.17 -7.05
CA ALA A 60 -9.99 -16.82 -7.75
C ALA A 60 -9.48 -17.78 -8.85
N PHE A 61 -8.48 -17.36 -9.62
CA PHE A 61 -7.85 -18.22 -10.63
C PHE A 61 -7.23 -19.48 -10.00
N PHE A 62 -6.49 -19.33 -8.90
CA PHE A 62 -5.91 -20.47 -8.19
C PHE A 62 -6.97 -21.39 -7.58
N ALA A 63 -8.03 -20.84 -7.02
CA ALA A 63 -9.13 -21.62 -6.46
C ALA A 63 -9.88 -22.40 -7.55
N ALA A 64 -10.07 -21.82 -8.75
CA ALA A 64 -10.79 -22.47 -9.83
C ALA A 64 -9.95 -23.51 -10.61
N LYS A 65 -8.65 -23.26 -10.83
CA LYS A 65 -7.85 -24.02 -11.79
C LYS A 65 -6.67 -24.78 -11.19
N LEU A 66 -6.19 -24.40 -10.02
CA LEU A 66 -4.91 -24.84 -9.48
C LEU A 66 -5.03 -25.37 -8.03
N GLN A 67 -6.02 -26.22 -7.77
CA GLN A 67 -6.22 -26.87 -6.45
C GLN A 67 -5.24 -28.02 -6.16
N LYS A 68 -4.56 -28.55 -7.19
CA LYS A 68 -3.60 -29.69 -7.07
C LYS A 68 -2.21 -29.21 -6.66
N LYS A 69 -1.29 -30.14 -6.39
CA LYS A 69 0.11 -29.89 -5.92
C LYS A 69 0.87 -28.80 -6.68
N GLY A 70 0.65 -28.65 -8.00
CA GLY A 70 1.25 -27.56 -8.78
C GLY A 70 0.77 -26.16 -8.39
N GLY A 71 -0.47 -26.01 -7.94
CA GLY A 71 -1.00 -24.74 -7.45
C GLY A 71 -0.43 -24.33 -6.11
N GLU A 72 -0.11 -25.30 -5.23
CA GLU A 72 0.57 -25.01 -3.95
C GLU A 72 1.95 -24.39 -4.19
N PHE A 73 2.71 -24.98 -5.12
CA PHE A 73 4.02 -24.47 -5.49
C PHE A 73 3.93 -23.03 -6.05
N LEU A 74 3.00 -22.77 -6.97
CA LEU A 74 2.83 -21.43 -7.56
C LEU A 74 2.40 -20.39 -6.53
N ARG A 75 1.51 -20.73 -5.60
CA ARG A 75 1.15 -19.84 -4.47
C ARG A 75 2.36 -19.52 -3.61
N SER A 76 3.21 -20.52 -3.32
CA SER A 76 4.45 -20.32 -2.55
C SER A 76 5.42 -19.39 -3.29
N VAL A 77 5.59 -19.55 -4.60
CA VAL A 77 6.42 -18.67 -5.43
C VAL A 77 5.92 -17.23 -5.40
N MET A 78 4.60 -17.02 -5.50
CA MET A 78 4.01 -15.66 -5.42
C MET A 78 4.13 -15.04 -4.02
N PHE A 79 4.41 -15.82 -3.01
CA PHE A 79 4.65 -15.32 -1.65
C PHE A 79 6.12 -14.91 -1.41
N ILE A 80 7.06 -15.31 -2.27
CA ILE A 80 8.50 -14.97 -2.14
C ILE A 80 8.74 -13.46 -2.00
N PRO A 81 8.13 -12.56 -2.82
CA PRO A 81 8.32 -11.12 -2.67
C PRO A 81 7.90 -10.57 -1.30
N VAL A 82 6.90 -11.20 -0.66
CA VAL A 82 6.40 -10.78 0.65
C VAL A 82 7.46 -10.95 1.73
N ILE A 83 8.22 -12.06 1.67
CA ILE A 83 9.25 -12.41 2.66
C ILE A 83 10.49 -11.54 2.49
N ALA A 84 10.76 -11.06 1.26
CA ALA A 84 11.90 -10.20 0.99
C ALA A 84 11.83 -8.90 1.79
N SER A 85 12.96 -8.46 2.36
CA SER A 85 13.00 -7.15 3.02
C SER A 85 12.69 -6.03 2.03
N ALA A 86 12.04 -4.97 2.48
CA ALA A 86 11.73 -3.82 1.62
C ALA A 86 13.00 -3.17 1.03
N ILE A 87 14.10 -3.17 1.79
CA ILE A 87 15.40 -2.65 1.34
C ILE A 87 15.96 -3.49 0.20
N THR A 88 15.93 -4.82 0.34
CA THR A 88 16.39 -5.74 -0.73
C THR A 88 15.53 -5.59 -1.98
N ALA A 89 14.20 -5.56 -1.83
CA ALA A 89 13.28 -5.34 -2.93
C ALA A 89 13.57 -4.01 -3.64
N ALA A 90 13.70 -2.91 -2.90
CA ALA A 90 14.02 -1.61 -3.44
C ALA A 90 15.35 -1.60 -4.21
N THR A 91 16.39 -2.26 -3.70
CA THR A 91 17.69 -2.34 -4.35
C THR A 91 17.62 -3.09 -5.69
N ILE A 92 16.93 -4.24 -5.73
CA ILE A 92 16.75 -5.02 -6.95
C ILE A 92 15.97 -4.21 -7.99
N TRP A 93 14.88 -3.57 -7.57
CA TRP A 93 14.05 -2.78 -8.48
C TRP A 93 14.74 -1.50 -8.98
N ARG A 94 15.66 -0.90 -8.20
CA ARG A 94 16.51 0.19 -8.71
C ARG A 94 17.36 -0.24 -9.90
N ILE A 95 17.88 -1.47 -9.89
CA ILE A 95 18.63 -2.03 -11.03
C ILE A 95 17.71 -2.29 -12.21
N ILE A 96 16.50 -2.84 -11.96
CA ILE A 96 15.49 -3.10 -13.01
C ILE A 96 15.05 -1.79 -13.67
N PHE A 97 14.87 -0.73 -12.88
CA PHE A 97 14.44 0.61 -13.31
C PHE A 97 15.57 1.53 -13.75
N ALA A 98 16.83 1.06 -13.80
CA ALA A 98 17.93 1.91 -14.26
C ALA A 98 17.64 2.42 -15.68
N THR A 99 17.89 3.72 -15.91
CA THR A 99 17.61 4.36 -17.21
C THR A 99 18.50 3.78 -18.30
N ASP A 100 19.78 3.58 -18.00
CA ASP A 100 20.73 2.94 -18.89
C ASP A 100 21.07 1.54 -18.41
N GLY A 101 20.90 0.56 -19.30
CA GLY A 101 21.15 -0.85 -19.01
C GLY A 101 20.14 -1.53 -18.09
N GLY A 102 19.09 -0.84 -17.67
CA GLY A 102 18.01 -1.43 -16.87
C GLY A 102 17.20 -2.44 -17.66
N ILE A 103 16.81 -3.53 -17.00
CA ILE A 103 16.08 -4.65 -17.62
C ILE A 103 14.80 -4.16 -18.29
N LEU A 104 14.03 -3.29 -17.60
CA LEU A 104 12.74 -2.84 -18.11
C LEU A 104 12.90 -1.94 -19.35
N ASN A 105 13.85 -1.01 -19.35
CA ASN A 105 14.12 -0.18 -20.51
C ASN A 105 14.72 -0.98 -21.69
N THR A 106 15.53 -1.99 -21.41
CA THR A 106 16.02 -2.91 -22.44
C THR A 106 14.86 -3.68 -23.08
N PHE A 107 13.93 -4.18 -22.27
CA PHE A 107 12.74 -4.87 -22.76
C PHE A 107 11.83 -3.94 -23.58
N LEU A 108 11.57 -2.73 -23.11
CA LEU A 108 10.77 -1.71 -23.83
C LEU A 108 11.41 -1.33 -25.16
N GLY A 109 12.74 -1.25 -25.19
CA GLY A 109 13.54 -0.96 -26.40
C GLY A 109 13.34 -2.00 -27.50
N LEU A 110 13.05 -3.28 -27.18
CA LEU A 110 12.73 -4.32 -28.17
C LEU A 110 11.46 -4.01 -28.96
N PHE A 111 10.56 -3.21 -28.39
CA PHE A 111 9.32 -2.77 -29.03
C PHE A 111 9.43 -1.34 -29.61
N GLY A 112 10.65 -0.76 -29.66
CA GLY A 112 10.88 0.58 -30.20
C GLY A 112 10.45 1.72 -29.26
N ALA A 113 10.16 1.43 -28.00
CA ALA A 113 9.81 2.47 -27.02
C ALA A 113 11.07 3.26 -26.58
N SER A 114 10.89 4.56 -26.32
CA SER A 114 11.94 5.41 -25.76
C SER A 114 12.27 5.03 -24.31
N LYS A 115 13.50 5.29 -23.88
CA LYS A 115 13.89 5.06 -22.49
C LYS A 115 13.10 5.93 -21.54
N VAL A 116 12.62 5.33 -20.46
CA VAL A 116 11.91 6.00 -19.37
C VAL A 116 12.87 6.18 -18.19
N ASN A 117 12.91 7.38 -17.63
CA ASN A 117 13.67 7.63 -16.39
C ASN A 117 12.77 7.35 -15.18
N TRP A 118 12.57 6.05 -14.87
CA TRP A 118 11.60 5.55 -13.89
C TRP A 118 11.68 6.17 -12.50
N LEU A 119 12.87 6.52 -12.04
CA LEU A 119 13.09 7.04 -10.68
C LEU A 119 13.60 8.49 -10.67
N GLY A 120 14.03 9.01 -11.82
CA GLY A 120 14.56 10.37 -11.94
C GLY A 120 13.57 11.37 -12.57
N ASP A 121 12.40 10.91 -13.01
CA ASP A 121 11.32 11.77 -13.50
C ASP A 121 10.26 11.95 -12.42
N SER A 122 9.87 13.21 -12.13
CA SER A 122 8.91 13.57 -11.09
C SER A 122 7.51 13.00 -11.32
N ASP A 123 7.12 12.80 -12.57
CA ASP A 123 5.77 12.36 -12.93
C ASP A 123 5.65 10.82 -12.87
N VAL A 124 6.79 10.13 -13.00
CA VAL A 124 6.84 8.66 -13.09
C VAL A 124 7.31 8.01 -11.78
N ALA A 125 8.17 8.69 -11.01
CA ALA A 125 8.87 8.08 -9.86
C ALA A 125 7.91 7.50 -8.80
N LEU A 126 6.83 8.20 -8.46
CA LEU A 126 5.86 7.72 -7.47
C LEU A 126 5.12 6.47 -7.98
N ILE A 127 4.74 6.45 -9.25
CA ILE A 127 4.07 5.29 -9.88
C ILE A 127 5.02 4.10 -9.94
N SER A 128 6.30 4.32 -10.22
CA SER A 128 7.31 3.27 -10.17
C SER A 128 7.41 2.61 -8.79
N ILE A 129 7.36 3.42 -7.72
CA ILE A 129 7.32 2.90 -6.34
C ILE A 129 6.01 2.12 -6.08
N CYS A 130 4.86 2.60 -6.60
CA CYS A 130 3.59 1.87 -6.49
C CYS A 130 3.66 0.48 -7.15
N ILE A 131 4.28 0.36 -8.32
CA ILE A 131 4.48 -0.93 -9.02
C ILE A 131 5.23 -1.91 -8.11
N VAL A 132 6.33 -1.46 -7.49
CA VAL A 132 7.12 -2.31 -6.58
C VAL A 132 6.32 -2.72 -5.35
N ALA A 133 5.56 -1.80 -4.79
CA ALA A 133 4.72 -2.07 -3.62
C ALA A 133 3.62 -3.10 -3.94
N ILE A 134 2.94 -2.96 -5.06
CA ILE A 134 1.91 -3.90 -5.53
C ILE A 134 2.54 -5.28 -5.72
N TRP A 135 3.65 -5.38 -6.46
CA TRP A 135 4.38 -6.63 -6.67
C TRP A 135 4.77 -7.29 -5.35
N LYS A 136 5.25 -6.49 -4.39
CA LYS A 136 5.67 -7.00 -3.08
C LYS A 136 4.50 -7.55 -2.25
N ASN A 137 3.35 -6.88 -2.28
CA ASN A 137 2.26 -7.15 -1.36
C ASN A 137 1.18 -8.08 -1.94
N ILE A 138 1.11 -8.22 -3.27
CA ILE A 138 0.05 -8.97 -3.96
C ILE A 138 -0.07 -10.42 -3.47
N GLY A 139 1.06 -11.09 -3.20
CA GLY A 139 1.09 -12.46 -2.70
C GLY A 139 0.46 -12.60 -1.32
N TYR A 140 0.64 -11.63 -0.43
CA TYR A 140 0.06 -11.61 0.90
C TYR A 140 -1.47 -11.54 0.83
N PHE A 141 -2.00 -10.57 0.10
CA PHE A 141 -3.45 -10.38 -0.05
C PHE A 141 -4.10 -11.51 -0.85
N MET A 142 -3.39 -12.07 -1.83
CA MET A 142 -3.83 -13.25 -2.57
C MET A 142 -4.06 -14.45 -1.66
N VAL A 143 -3.17 -14.71 -0.69
CA VAL A 143 -3.34 -15.82 0.25
C VAL A 143 -4.56 -15.60 1.16
N ILE A 144 -4.81 -14.38 1.61
CA ILE A 144 -5.99 -14.03 2.41
C ILE A 144 -7.28 -14.29 1.60
N TYR A 145 -7.34 -13.81 0.35
CA TYR A 145 -8.47 -14.06 -0.52
C TYR A 145 -8.65 -15.55 -0.84
N TYR A 146 -7.56 -16.25 -1.12
CA TYR A 146 -7.61 -17.68 -1.39
C TYR A 146 -8.19 -18.46 -0.20
N ALA A 147 -7.75 -18.17 1.02
CA ALA A 147 -8.31 -18.78 2.22
C ALA A 147 -9.80 -18.47 2.38
N GLY A 148 -10.22 -17.23 2.09
CA GLY A 148 -11.62 -16.83 2.11
C GLY A 148 -12.47 -17.57 1.08
N ILE A 149 -11.97 -17.75 -0.15
CA ILE A 149 -12.67 -18.51 -1.21
C ILE A 149 -12.81 -19.98 -0.80
N MET A 150 -11.75 -20.58 -0.25
CA MET A 150 -11.78 -21.98 0.18
C MET A 150 -12.68 -22.25 1.38
N ALA A 151 -13.06 -21.22 2.14
CA ALA A 151 -13.99 -21.31 3.26
C ALA A 151 -15.48 -21.25 2.83
N ILE A 152 -15.77 -20.88 1.57
CA ILE A 152 -17.14 -20.86 1.06
C ILE A 152 -17.65 -22.32 0.90
N PRO A 153 -18.85 -22.65 1.44
CA PRO A 153 -19.43 -23.98 1.29
C PRO A 153 -19.59 -24.38 -0.18
N LYS A 154 -19.14 -25.60 -0.53
CA LYS A 154 -19.20 -26.11 -1.90
C LYS A 154 -20.63 -26.30 -2.38
N ASP A 155 -21.56 -26.62 -1.48
CA ASP A 155 -22.97 -26.83 -1.79
C ASP A 155 -23.60 -25.63 -2.51
N LEU A 156 -23.12 -24.40 -2.23
CA LEU A 156 -23.59 -23.19 -2.94
C LEU A 156 -23.20 -23.20 -4.43
N TYR A 157 -22.01 -23.70 -4.76
CA TYR A 157 -21.55 -23.81 -6.14
C TYR A 157 -22.23 -24.99 -6.87
N GLU A 158 -22.47 -26.09 -6.15
CA GLU A 158 -23.17 -27.27 -6.69
C GLU A 158 -24.63 -26.91 -7.02
N ALA A 159 -25.32 -26.21 -6.12
CA ALA A 159 -26.68 -25.72 -6.40
C ALA A 159 -26.71 -24.77 -7.61
N ALA A 160 -25.79 -23.79 -7.66
CA ALA A 160 -25.69 -22.87 -8.79
C ALA A 160 -25.41 -23.57 -10.13
N THR A 161 -24.58 -24.64 -10.10
CA THR A 161 -24.29 -25.46 -11.30
C THR A 161 -25.56 -26.21 -11.78
N ILE A 162 -26.36 -26.74 -10.84
CA ILE A 162 -27.66 -27.39 -11.17
C ILE A 162 -28.62 -26.38 -11.81
N ASP A 163 -28.62 -25.12 -11.30
CA ASP A 163 -29.40 -24.00 -11.86
C ASP A 163 -28.85 -23.46 -13.19
N GLY A 164 -27.77 -24.03 -13.74
CA GLY A 164 -27.17 -23.65 -15.01
C GLY A 164 -26.35 -22.37 -14.95
N ALA A 165 -25.86 -21.95 -13.76
CA ALA A 165 -25.02 -20.78 -13.63
C ALA A 165 -23.64 -20.98 -14.29
N SER A 166 -23.18 -19.97 -15.02
CA SER A 166 -21.80 -19.96 -15.55
C SER A 166 -20.80 -19.60 -14.44
N THR A 167 -19.53 -20.00 -14.60
CA THR A 167 -18.44 -19.67 -13.65
C THR A 167 -18.34 -18.15 -13.34
N MET A 168 -18.65 -17.29 -14.31
CA MET A 168 -18.67 -15.85 -14.13
C MET A 168 -19.87 -15.43 -13.24
N GLN A 169 -21.03 -16.07 -13.40
CA GLN A 169 -22.18 -15.82 -12.54
C GLN A 169 -21.94 -16.31 -11.11
N GLU A 170 -21.32 -17.48 -10.94
CA GLU A 170 -20.88 -17.98 -9.63
C GLU A 170 -19.92 -17.00 -8.95
N PHE A 171 -18.94 -16.48 -9.69
CA PHE A 171 -17.98 -15.51 -9.14
C PHE A 171 -18.67 -14.23 -8.66
N PHE A 172 -19.49 -13.59 -9.51
CA PHE A 172 -20.12 -12.30 -9.16
C PHE A 172 -21.29 -12.41 -8.19
N ARG A 173 -22.04 -13.54 -8.21
CA ARG A 173 -23.25 -13.71 -7.40
C ARG A 173 -23.04 -14.49 -6.11
N ILE A 174 -21.99 -15.31 -6.02
CA ILE A 174 -21.70 -16.14 -4.83
C ILE A 174 -20.37 -15.70 -4.22
N THR A 175 -19.27 -15.86 -4.97
CA THR A 175 -17.92 -15.66 -4.44
C THR A 175 -17.69 -14.23 -3.97
N LEU A 176 -17.90 -13.25 -4.84
CA LEU A 176 -17.62 -11.84 -4.53
C LEU A 176 -18.46 -11.26 -3.38
N PRO A 177 -19.79 -11.53 -3.28
CA PRO A 177 -20.57 -11.08 -2.14
C PRO A 177 -20.15 -11.73 -0.80
N LEU A 178 -19.84 -13.03 -0.81
CA LEU A 178 -19.41 -13.74 0.40
C LEU A 178 -17.99 -13.36 0.84
N LEU A 179 -17.17 -12.84 -0.07
CA LEU A 179 -15.86 -12.29 0.25
C LEU A 179 -15.88 -10.84 0.75
N LYS A 180 -17.03 -10.22 0.89
CA LYS A 180 -17.15 -8.82 1.35
C LYS A 180 -16.41 -8.56 2.68
N PRO A 181 -16.50 -9.41 3.73
CA PRO A 181 -15.75 -9.24 4.98
C PRO A 181 -14.22 -9.36 4.77
N ILE A 182 -13.80 -10.27 3.89
CA ILE A 182 -12.38 -10.45 3.54
C ILE A 182 -11.86 -9.24 2.76
N THR A 183 -12.67 -8.72 1.83
CA THR A 183 -12.33 -7.51 1.07
C THR A 183 -12.18 -6.30 2.00
N TYR A 184 -13.06 -6.14 2.97
CA TYR A 184 -12.94 -5.12 4.00
C TYR A 184 -11.59 -5.24 4.74
N LEU A 185 -11.23 -6.44 5.22
CA LEU A 185 -9.96 -6.68 5.89
C LEU A 185 -8.76 -6.32 4.99
N VAL A 186 -8.78 -6.76 3.72
CA VAL A 186 -7.69 -6.51 2.74
C VAL A 186 -7.54 -5.02 2.46
N VAL A 187 -8.64 -4.30 2.24
CA VAL A 187 -8.62 -2.85 1.98
C VAL A 187 -8.13 -2.09 3.21
N THR A 188 -8.64 -2.42 4.40
CA THR A 188 -8.20 -1.81 5.67
C THR A 188 -6.69 -1.98 5.88
N LEU A 189 -6.17 -3.20 5.77
CA LEU A 189 -4.72 -3.46 5.89
C LEU A 189 -3.93 -2.74 4.80
N GLY A 190 -4.44 -2.74 3.57
CA GLY A 190 -3.82 -2.03 2.44
C GLY A 190 -3.71 -0.53 2.68
N ILE A 191 -4.76 0.10 3.21
CA ILE A 191 -4.78 1.52 3.58
C ILE A 191 -3.76 1.80 4.67
N ILE A 192 -3.78 1.03 5.76
CA ILE A 192 -2.85 1.21 6.90
C ILE A 192 -1.40 1.13 6.41
N TRP A 193 -1.04 0.10 5.63
CA TRP A 193 0.33 -0.06 5.12
C TRP A 193 0.72 1.02 4.14
N SER A 194 -0.20 1.47 3.29
CA SER A 194 0.06 2.53 2.31
C SER A 194 0.32 3.88 2.97
N PHE A 195 -0.43 4.24 4.01
CA PHE A 195 -0.19 5.46 4.77
C PHE A 195 1.11 5.43 5.58
N GLN A 196 1.59 4.24 5.92
CA GLN A 196 2.83 4.02 6.66
C GLN A 196 4.04 3.76 5.76
N VAL A 197 3.91 3.93 4.44
CA VAL A 197 5.00 3.68 3.50
C VAL A 197 6.20 4.59 3.79
N PHE A 198 7.35 3.98 3.98
CA PHE A 198 8.64 4.64 4.21
C PHE A 198 9.76 3.97 3.43
N ASP A 199 10.00 2.68 3.69
CA ASP A 199 11.19 1.95 3.24
C ASP A 199 11.39 2.00 1.73
N LEU A 200 10.35 1.71 0.94
CA LEU A 200 10.43 1.70 -0.52
C LEU A 200 10.74 3.10 -1.05
N SER A 201 9.98 4.12 -0.62
CA SER A 201 10.17 5.49 -1.08
C SER A 201 11.55 6.03 -0.67
N TYR A 202 11.97 5.78 0.57
CA TYR A 202 13.27 6.23 1.07
C TYR A 202 14.43 5.55 0.35
N GLN A 203 14.38 4.23 0.13
CA GLN A 203 15.47 3.46 -0.48
C GLN A 203 15.54 3.65 -2.00
N MET A 204 14.41 3.81 -2.68
CA MET A 204 14.39 3.93 -4.14
C MET A 204 14.79 5.32 -4.62
N THR A 205 14.31 6.37 -3.97
CA THR A 205 14.43 7.75 -4.46
C THR A 205 14.88 8.77 -3.41
N GLY A 206 14.86 8.41 -2.12
CA GLY A 206 15.12 9.36 -1.04
C GLY A 206 14.10 10.50 -0.94
N GLY A 207 12.92 10.34 -1.56
CA GLY A 207 11.87 11.36 -1.63
C GLY A 207 11.88 12.21 -2.92
N GLY A 208 12.87 11.97 -3.80
CA GLY A 208 13.06 12.70 -5.07
C GLY A 208 12.38 12.08 -6.28
N PRO A 209 12.56 12.70 -7.45
CA PRO A 209 13.18 14.01 -7.66
C PRO A 209 12.38 15.17 -7.02
N GLY A 210 13.07 16.16 -6.52
CA GLY A 210 12.44 17.28 -5.79
C GLY A 210 11.70 16.79 -4.53
N LYS A 211 10.37 16.76 -4.55
CA LYS A 211 9.49 16.27 -3.49
C LYS A 211 8.48 15.25 -4.01
N SER A 212 8.69 14.66 -5.22
CA SER A 212 7.68 13.86 -5.93
C SER A 212 7.34 12.54 -5.26
N THR A 213 8.21 12.03 -4.39
CA THR A 213 8.01 10.74 -3.71
C THR A 213 8.14 10.83 -2.19
N VAL A 214 8.17 12.04 -1.61
CA VAL A 214 8.15 12.19 -0.16
C VAL A 214 6.84 11.68 0.40
N THR A 215 6.88 10.98 1.55
CA THR A 215 5.72 10.44 2.24
C THR A 215 5.58 11.03 3.65
N LEU A 216 4.41 10.87 4.27
CA LEU A 216 4.17 11.36 5.63
C LEU A 216 5.16 10.79 6.64
N VAL A 217 5.47 9.48 6.53
CA VAL A 217 6.44 8.84 7.45
C VAL A 217 7.86 9.34 7.17
N MET A 218 8.22 9.67 5.91
CA MET A 218 9.48 10.35 5.63
C MET A 218 9.54 11.75 6.28
N GLY A 219 8.42 12.45 6.33
CA GLY A 219 8.30 13.72 7.05
C GLY A 219 8.58 13.57 8.54
N ILE A 220 7.99 12.55 9.17
CA ILE A 220 8.26 12.19 10.57
C ILE A 220 9.74 11.88 10.77
N TYR A 221 10.31 10.98 9.95
CA TYR A 221 11.70 10.56 10.05
C TYR A 221 12.68 11.73 9.89
N ASN A 222 12.50 12.54 8.85
CA ASN A 222 13.38 13.68 8.59
C ASN A 222 13.29 14.73 9.70
N SER A 223 12.09 15.00 10.21
CA SER A 223 11.90 15.97 11.31
C SER A 223 12.50 15.47 12.62
N ALA A 224 12.28 14.18 12.96
CA ALA A 224 12.77 13.60 14.20
C ALA A 224 14.29 13.39 14.19
N PHE A 225 14.81 12.68 13.16
CA PHE A 225 16.18 12.15 13.20
C PHE A 225 17.20 12.95 12.39
N LYS A 226 16.77 13.74 11.39
CA LYS A 226 17.69 14.60 10.64
C LYS A 226 17.68 16.05 11.14
N GLN A 227 16.52 16.55 11.59
CA GLN A 227 16.37 17.93 12.07
C GLN A 227 16.29 18.05 13.59
N TYR A 228 16.20 16.93 14.30
CA TYR A 228 16.06 16.85 15.77
C TYR A 228 14.86 17.63 16.32
N LYS A 229 13.78 17.76 15.54
CA LYS A 229 12.54 18.45 15.91
C LYS A 229 11.49 17.43 16.36
N MET A 230 11.72 16.80 17.52
CA MET A 230 10.89 15.71 18.02
C MET A 230 9.45 16.13 18.29
N GLY A 231 9.22 17.35 18.81
CA GLY A 231 7.87 17.87 19.02
C GLY A 231 7.09 18.00 17.71
N TYR A 232 7.73 18.55 16.67
CA TYR A 232 7.13 18.66 15.34
C TYR A 232 6.87 17.29 14.69
N ALA A 233 7.84 16.37 14.77
CA ALA A 233 7.67 15.00 14.29
C ALA A 233 6.53 14.27 14.99
N SER A 234 6.39 14.49 16.32
CA SER A 234 5.26 13.95 17.10
C SER A 234 3.92 14.49 16.63
N ALA A 235 3.82 15.78 16.28
CA ALA A 235 2.60 16.36 15.74
C ALA A 235 2.22 15.73 14.39
N ILE A 236 3.19 15.52 13.48
CA ILE A 236 2.96 14.83 12.20
C ILE A 236 2.47 13.39 12.46
N ALA A 237 3.07 12.66 13.39
CA ALA A 237 2.70 11.29 13.73
C ALA A 237 1.26 11.20 14.28
N ILE A 238 0.84 12.15 15.13
CA ILE A 238 -0.53 12.24 15.64
C ILE A 238 -1.52 12.56 14.51
N LEU A 239 -1.18 13.49 13.61
CA LEU A 239 -2.03 13.77 12.43
C LEU A 239 -2.18 12.54 11.52
N LEU A 240 -1.09 11.80 11.30
CA LEU A 240 -1.15 10.54 10.53
C LEU A 240 -2.04 9.50 11.22
N LEU A 241 -1.93 9.33 12.54
CA LEU A 241 -2.79 8.43 13.30
C LEU A 241 -4.27 8.82 13.15
N VAL A 242 -4.60 10.09 13.37
CA VAL A 242 -5.97 10.60 13.26
C VAL A 242 -6.49 10.39 11.83
N LEU A 243 -5.67 10.66 10.81
CA LEU A 243 -6.04 10.47 9.41
C LEU A 243 -6.39 9.01 9.11
N ILE A 244 -5.55 8.06 9.54
CA ILE A 244 -5.81 6.62 9.36
C ILE A 244 -7.09 6.21 10.08
N LEU A 245 -7.30 6.67 11.32
CA LEU A 245 -8.53 6.37 12.07
C LEU A 245 -9.78 6.91 11.37
N VAL A 246 -9.74 8.15 10.87
CA VAL A 246 -10.87 8.75 10.14
C VAL A 246 -11.17 7.96 8.86
N ILE A 247 -10.16 7.58 8.09
CA ILE A 247 -10.33 6.80 6.86
C ILE A 247 -10.94 5.43 7.19
N ASN A 248 -10.44 4.74 8.22
CA ASN A 248 -10.99 3.45 8.64
C ASN A 248 -12.43 3.56 9.16
N LEU A 249 -12.77 4.66 9.84
CA LEU A 249 -14.16 4.90 10.25
C LEU A 249 -15.07 5.10 9.04
N VAL A 250 -14.63 5.88 8.06
CA VAL A 250 -15.36 6.09 6.80
C VAL A 250 -15.51 4.77 6.04
N GLU A 251 -14.43 3.99 5.90
CA GLU A 251 -14.44 2.67 5.29
C GLU A 251 -15.46 1.74 5.97
N ASN A 252 -15.46 1.69 7.31
CA ASN A 252 -16.39 0.87 8.08
C ASN A 252 -17.86 1.24 7.79
N LEU A 253 -18.17 2.52 7.61
CA LEU A 253 -19.53 2.95 7.25
C LEU A 253 -19.96 2.40 5.88
N PHE A 254 -19.05 2.38 4.89
CA PHE A 254 -19.35 1.82 3.56
C PHE A 254 -19.50 0.29 3.55
N PHE A 255 -18.80 -0.42 4.41
CA PHE A 255 -18.84 -1.90 4.45
C PHE A 255 -19.90 -2.44 5.41
N LYS A 256 -20.28 -1.70 6.46
CA LYS A 256 -21.31 -2.10 7.45
C LYS A 256 -22.75 -2.00 6.94
N GLU A 257 -23.02 -1.23 5.90
CA GLU A 257 -24.36 -1.18 5.34
C GLU A 257 -24.74 -2.53 4.74
N LYS A 258 -25.53 -3.29 5.49
CA LYS A 258 -26.33 -4.47 5.16
C LYS A 258 -26.01 -5.76 5.93
N GLU A 259 -25.74 -5.66 7.22
CA GLU A 259 -26.01 -6.78 8.13
C GLU A 259 -27.39 -6.67 8.80
N ALA A 260 -28.14 -5.63 8.48
CA ALA A 260 -29.47 -5.37 9.06
C ALA A 260 -30.51 -5.19 7.94
N ALA A 261 -30.83 -6.28 7.24
CA ALA A 261 -32.11 -6.45 6.54
C ALA A 261 -32.34 -7.94 6.25
#